data_3f3f02e25393c91517cdfd5c0f895d8f
#
_entry.id   3f3f02e25393c91517cdfd5c0f895d8f
#
_cell.length_a   1.000
_cell.length_b   1.000
_cell.length_c   1.000
_cell.angle_alpha   90.00
_cell.angle_beta   90.00
_cell.angle_gamma   90.00
#
_symmetry.space_group_name_H-M   'P 1'
#
loop_
_entity.id
_entity.type
_entity.pdbx_description
1 polymer ?
#
loop_
_entity_poly.entity_id
_entity_poly.type
_entity_poly.pdbx_seq_one_letter_code
_entity_poly.pdbx_strand_id
1 'polypeptide(L)' 'VQKQMFVDLQPDEQIVYDYLLQKGKELMDTIALDCGFPIYVLSGMLLNMELKGVIRPLPGKLFEAI' A
#
# COMPACT_ATOMS: atom_id res chain seq x y z
N VAL A 1 16.81 -13.50 5.14
CA VAL A 1 15.81 -14.35 4.52
C VAL A 1 15.13 -13.64 3.38
N GLN A 2 15.11 -14.26 2.29
CA GLN A 2 14.45 -13.76 1.11
C GLN A 2 12.99 -14.14 1.16
N LYS A 3 12.13 -13.17 1.14
CA LYS A 3 10.71 -13.44 1.07
C LYS A 3 10.30 -13.60 -0.38
N GLN A 4 9.72 -14.72 -0.68
CA GLN A 4 9.22 -14.98 -2.02
C GLN A 4 7.78 -14.57 -2.09
N MET A 5 7.55 -13.50 -2.80
CA MET A 5 6.20 -12.97 -2.94
C MET A 5 5.78 -13.11 -4.38
N PHE A 6 4.96 -14.11 -4.63
CA PHE A 6 4.44 -14.31 -5.98
C PHE A 6 3.05 -13.72 -6.09
N VAL A 7 2.91 -12.51 -5.58
CA VAL A 7 1.65 -11.83 -5.61
C VAL A 7 1.63 -10.89 -6.81
N ASP A 8 0.60 -11.06 -7.61
CA ASP A 8 0.39 -10.18 -8.76
C ASP A 8 -0.18 -8.87 -8.29
N LEU A 9 0.61 -7.82 -8.36
CA LEU A 9 0.13 -6.49 -8.08
C LEU A 9 -0.25 -5.80 -9.38
N GLN A 10 -1.39 -5.12 -9.37
CA GLN A 10 -1.75 -4.26 -10.48
C GLN A 10 -0.75 -3.12 -10.57
N PRO A 11 -0.60 -2.49 -11.75
CA PRO A 11 0.38 -1.40 -11.88
C PRO A 11 0.20 -0.29 -10.85
N ASP A 12 -1.05 0.08 -10.53
CA ASP A 12 -1.30 1.10 -9.53
C ASP A 12 -0.92 0.62 -8.14
N GLU A 13 -1.21 -0.64 -7.84
CA GLU A 13 -0.84 -1.23 -6.56
C GLU A 13 0.67 -1.27 -6.40
N GLN A 14 1.37 -1.53 -7.48
CA GLN A 14 2.83 -1.57 -7.44
C GLN A 14 3.41 -0.20 -7.08
N ILE A 15 2.80 0.85 -7.60
CA ILE A 15 3.23 2.21 -7.27
C ILE A 15 3.11 2.46 -5.77
N VAL A 16 1.97 2.08 -5.19
CA VAL A 16 1.74 2.29 -3.77
C VAL A 16 2.67 1.41 -2.94
N TYR A 17 2.87 0.18 -3.36
CA TYR A 17 3.74 -0.73 -2.63
C TYR A 17 5.18 -0.22 -2.60
N ASP A 18 5.70 0.21 -3.76
CA ASP A 18 7.05 0.76 -3.84
C ASP A 18 7.18 2.02 -2.98
N TYR A 19 6.15 2.85 -3.00
CA TYR A 19 6.12 4.05 -2.18
C TYR A 19 6.22 3.69 -0.70
N LEU A 20 5.45 2.71 -0.26
CA LEU A 20 5.46 2.30 1.16
C LEU A 20 6.77 1.65 1.55
N LEU A 21 7.39 0.89 0.65
CA LEU A 21 8.70 0.33 0.93
C LEU A 21 9.72 1.43 1.21
N GLN A 22 9.62 2.51 0.47
CA GLN A 22 10.56 3.61 0.61
C GLN A 22 10.28 4.46 1.84
N LYS A 23 9.01 4.71 2.14
CA LYS A 23 8.62 5.58 3.24
C LYS A 23 8.59 4.86 4.59
N GLY A 24 8.44 3.54 4.58
CA GLY A 24 8.23 2.76 5.77
C GLY A 24 6.76 2.64 6.07
N LYS A 25 6.17 3.64 6.68
CA LYS A 25 4.74 3.68 6.92
C LYS A 25 4.22 5.08 6.71
N GLU A 26 2.98 5.18 6.26
CA GLU A 26 2.38 6.48 5.94
C GLU A 26 0.89 6.48 6.17
N LEU A 27 0.36 7.67 6.37
CA LEU A 27 -1.08 7.88 6.47
C LEU A 27 -1.72 7.69 5.11
N MET A 28 -2.96 7.19 5.13
CA MET A 28 -3.70 6.98 3.90
C MET A 28 -3.84 8.27 3.09
N ASP A 29 -4.14 9.37 3.76
CA ASP A 29 -4.29 10.66 3.09
C ASP A 29 -2.99 11.08 2.40
N THR A 30 -1.87 10.86 3.07
CA THR A 30 -0.57 11.21 2.51
C THR A 30 -0.24 10.33 1.32
N ILE A 31 -0.54 9.05 1.40
CA ILE A 31 -0.34 8.13 0.28
C ILE A 31 -1.14 8.61 -0.93
N ALA A 32 -2.39 8.99 -0.70
CA ALA A 32 -3.25 9.44 -1.79
C ALA A 32 -2.67 10.67 -2.47
N LEU A 33 -2.20 11.63 -1.69
CA LEU A 33 -1.62 12.85 -2.24
C LEU A 33 -0.33 12.57 -3.00
N ASP A 34 0.56 11.81 -2.38
CA ASP A 34 1.88 11.57 -2.95
C ASP A 34 1.84 10.68 -4.18
N CYS A 35 0.95 9.71 -4.17
CA CYS A 35 0.82 8.79 -5.31
C CYS A 35 -0.15 9.29 -6.37
N GLY A 36 -0.94 10.31 -6.04
CA GLY A 36 -1.83 10.91 -7.02
C GLY A 36 -3.13 10.14 -7.25
N PHE A 37 -3.63 9.45 -6.24
CA PHE A 37 -4.88 8.71 -6.36
C PHE A 37 -5.98 9.38 -5.55
N PRO A 38 -7.20 9.41 -6.07
CA PRO A 38 -8.33 9.82 -5.24
C PRO A 38 -8.47 8.90 -4.04
N ILE A 39 -8.90 9.46 -2.91
CA ILE A 39 -8.94 8.70 -1.67
C ILE A 39 -9.85 7.48 -1.77
N TYR A 40 -10.96 7.60 -2.49
CA TYR A 40 -11.88 6.48 -2.61
C TYR A 40 -11.31 5.37 -3.48
N VAL A 41 -10.46 5.70 -4.44
CA VAL A 41 -9.78 4.70 -5.25
C VAL A 41 -8.70 4.02 -4.41
N LEU A 42 -7.91 4.83 -3.70
CA LEU A 42 -6.85 4.29 -2.87
C LEU A 42 -7.38 3.38 -1.78
N SER A 43 -8.52 3.73 -1.20
CA SER A 43 -9.13 2.92 -0.15
C SER A 43 -9.38 1.49 -0.63
N GLY A 44 -9.94 1.34 -1.82
CA GLY A 44 -10.15 0.02 -2.40
C GLY A 44 -8.86 -0.71 -2.73
N MET A 45 -7.88 0.04 -3.23
CA MET A 45 -6.57 -0.53 -3.52
C MET A 45 -5.88 -1.07 -2.27
N LEU A 46 -5.92 -0.29 -1.19
CA LEU A 46 -5.28 -0.71 0.04
C LEU A 46 -5.94 -1.93 0.63
N LEU A 47 -7.27 -1.99 0.57
CA LEU A 47 -7.98 -3.18 1.04
C LEU A 47 -7.54 -4.40 0.24
N ASN A 48 -7.46 -4.27 -1.07
CA ASN A 48 -7.04 -5.36 -1.94
C ASN A 48 -5.62 -5.81 -1.61
N MET A 49 -4.73 -4.85 -1.40
CA MET A 49 -3.34 -5.16 -1.08
C MET A 49 -3.21 -5.81 0.29
N GLU A 50 -4.06 -5.40 1.23
CA GLU A 50 -4.10 -6.03 2.54
C GLU A 50 -4.53 -7.48 2.41
N LEU A 51 -5.55 -7.75 1.61
CA LEU A 51 -6.01 -9.12 1.39
C LEU A 51 -4.96 -9.96 0.69
N LYS A 52 -4.15 -9.35 -0.15
CA LYS A 52 -3.03 -10.05 -0.78
C LYS A 52 -1.87 -10.28 0.17
N GLY A 53 -1.88 -9.66 1.32
CA GLY A 53 -0.85 -9.86 2.32
C GLY A 53 0.44 -9.09 2.07
N VAL A 54 0.40 -8.04 1.27
CA VAL A 54 1.60 -7.26 0.96
C VAL A 54 1.73 -6.01 1.80
N ILE A 55 0.64 -5.56 2.41
CA ILE A 55 0.66 -4.43 3.34
C ILE A 55 -0.16 -4.80 4.56
N ARG A 56 0.00 -4.02 5.63
CA ARG A 56 -0.86 -4.18 6.79
C ARG A 56 -1.26 -2.81 7.33
N PRO A 57 -2.48 -2.72 7.87
CA PRO A 57 -2.93 -1.49 8.49
C PRO A 57 -2.36 -1.36 9.89
N LEU A 58 -2.15 -0.13 10.31
CA LEU A 58 -1.69 0.19 11.64
C LEU A 58 -2.68 1.17 12.26
N PRO A 59 -2.71 1.28 13.60
CA PRO A 59 -3.60 2.24 14.23
C PRO A 59 -3.36 3.65 13.70
N GLY A 60 -4.45 4.42 13.58
CA GLY A 60 -4.35 5.80 13.10
C GLY A 60 -4.35 5.92 11.59
N LYS A 61 -4.89 4.94 10.90
CA LYS A 61 -4.99 4.94 9.43
C LYS A 61 -3.63 4.99 8.76
N LEU A 62 -2.66 4.37 9.37
CA LEU A 62 -1.33 4.17 8.81
C LEU A 62 -1.28 2.83 8.09
N PHE A 63 -0.42 2.74 7.09
CA PHE A 63 -0.18 1.50 6.37
C PHE A 63 1.30 1.31 6.18
N GLU A 64 1.73 0.07 6.20
CA GLU A 64 3.13 -0.24 5.94
C GLU A 64 3.22 -1.48 5.05
N ALA A 65 4.30 -1.54 4.27
CA ALA A 65 4.57 -2.73 3.45
C ALA A 65 5.10 -3.83 4.35
N ILE A 66 4.69 -5.05 4.04
CA ILE A 66 5.19 -6.21 4.78
C ILE A 66 6.47 -6.72 4.15
#